data_2d752e101c8d4308440d409c81840acb
#
_entry.id   2d752e101c8d4308440d409c81840acb
#
_cell.length_a   1.000
_cell.length_b   1.000
_cell.length_c   1.000
_cell.angle_alpha   90.00
_cell.angle_beta   90.00
_cell.angle_gamma   90.00
#
_symmetry.space_group_name_H-M   'P 1'
#
loop_
_entity.id
_entity.type
_entity.pdbx_description
1 polymer ?
#
loop_
_entity_poly.entity_id
_entity_poly.type
_entity_poly.pdbx_seq_one_letter_code
_entity_poly.pdbx_strand_id
1 'polypeptide(L)'
;MKAPKRRHMAILLFALYLAAVAYLCFLKPGSIPVLQQFIFGIPTDKVIHFTMFLPYPILAYISFRPDRKGMSIHLIALAAIIAVGTAMSMGVERLQIAAGRNYDIKDFYANIAGIAAGAVITLIIILARHRLDK
;
A
#
# COMPACT_ATOMS: atom_id res chain seq x y z
N MET A 1 -17.14 -10.00 21.67
CA MET A 1 -16.14 -9.11 22.31
C MET A 1 -14.71 -9.20 21.76
N LYS A 2 -14.38 -10.18 20.92
CA LYS A 2 -13.02 -10.27 20.30
C LYS A 2 -12.84 -9.41 19.03
N ALA A 3 -13.90 -8.97 18.38
CA ALA A 3 -13.85 -8.19 17.14
C ALA A 3 -13.24 -6.77 17.26
N PRO A 4 -13.60 -5.96 18.29
CA PRO A 4 -13.04 -4.61 18.39
C PRO A 4 -11.52 -4.60 18.63
N LYS A 5 -10.98 -5.51 19.44
CA LYS A 5 -9.53 -5.60 19.71
C LYS A 5 -8.72 -5.91 18.45
N ARG A 6 -9.24 -6.81 17.58
CA ARG A 6 -8.57 -7.14 16.31
C ARG A 6 -8.57 -5.97 15.32
N ARG A 7 -9.65 -5.19 15.29
CA ARG A 7 -9.74 -4.00 14.44
C ARG A 7 -8.78 -2.89 14.91
N HIS A 8 -8.71 -2.62 16.20
CA HIS A 8 -7.76 -1.66 16.74
C HIS A 8 -6.31 -2.06 16.46
N MET A 9 -5.98 -3.35 16.58
CA MET A 9 -4.65 -3.86 16.23
C MET A 9 -4.35 -3.66 14.74
N ALA A 10 -5.31 -3.92 13.85
CA ALA A 10 -5.15 -3.70 12.42
C ALA A 10 -4.93 -2.22 12.09
N ILE A 11 -5.68 -1.31 12.71
CA ILE A 11 -5.52 0.14 12.54
C ILE A 11 -4.14 0.58 13.04
N LEU A 12 -3.67 0.07 14.17
CA LEU A 12 -2.35 0.36 14.69
C LEU A 12 -1.25 -0.10 13.72
N LEU A 13 -1.34 -1.34 13.23
CA LEU A 13 -0.39 -1.86 12.25
C LEU A 13 -0.41 -1.05 10.95
N PHE A 14 -1.58 -0.62 10.50
CA PHE A 14 -1.70 0.26 9.33
C PHE A 14 -1.05 1.62 9.57
N ALA A 15 -1.26 2.23 10.74
CA ALA A 15 -0.63 3.48 11.11
C ALA A 15 0.90 3.37 11.18
N LEU A 16 1.42 2.29 11.78
CA LEU A 16 2.87 2.01 11.83
C LEU A 16 3.44 1.78 10.43
N TYR A 17 2.71 1.07 9.58
CA TYR A 17 3.09 0.88 8.18
C TYR A 17 3.18 2.21 7.43
N LEU A 18 2.17 3.09 7.55
CA LEU A 18 2.20 4.41 6.90
C LEU A 18 3.36 5.27 7.41
N ALA A 19 3.65 5.22 8.71
CA ALA A 19 4.80 5.92 9.29
C ALA A 19 6.12 5.38 8.72
N ALA A 20 6.26 4.06 8.55
CA ALA A 20 7.44 3.45 7.95
C ALA A 20 7.60 3.84 6.47
N VAL A 21 6.51 3.84 5.70
CA VAL A 21 6.53 4.29 4.29
C VAL A 21 6.95 5.75 4.20
N ALA A 22 6.37 6.62 5.04
CA ALA A 22 6.74 8.04 5.08
C ALA A 22 8.22 8.21 5.41
N TYR A 23 8.73 7.50 6.42
CA TYR A 23 10.14 7.53 6.79
C TYR A 23 11.05 7.11 5.62
N LEU A 24 10.75 6.00 4.95
CA LEU A 24 11.53 5.49 3.81
C LEU A 24 11.49 6.43 2.61
N CYS A 25 10.32 7.04 2.35
CA CYS A 25 10.17 7.99 1.24
C CYS A 25 11.00 9.27 1.42
N PHE A 26 11.26 9.69 2.67
CA PHE A 26 12.02 10.91 2.98
C PHE A 26 13.47 10.65 3.37
N LEU A 27 13.95 9.39 3.35
CA LEU A 27 15.36 9.09 3.49
C LEU A 27 16.17 9.74 2.35
N LYS A 28 17.28 10.38 2.73
CA LYS A 28 18.20 10.96 1.74
C LYS A 28 18.84 9.87 0.88
N PRO A 29 19.04 10.11 -0.43
CA PRO A 29 19.85 9.24 -1.27
C PRO A 29 21.23 9.01 -0.63
N GLY A 30 21.66 7.75 -0.54
CA GLY A 30 22.94 7.38 0.09
C GLY A 30 22.85 7.02 1.58
N SER A 31 21.72 7.23 2.25
CA SER A 31 21.49 6.77 3.64
C SER A 31 21.20 5.28 3.74
N ILE A 32 20.84 4.63 2.63
CA ILE A 32 20.61 3.19 2.55
C ILE A 32 21.93 2.52 2.16
N PRO A 33 22.38 1.46 2.88
CA PRO A 33 23.55 0.67 2.48
C PRO A 33 23.43 0.22 1.03
N VAL A 34 24.56 0.17 0.33
CA VAL A 34 24.63 -0.20 -1.10
C VAL A 34 23.99 -1.57 -1.32
N LEU A 35 22.71 -1.56 -1.68
CA LEU A 35 22.02 -2.73 -2.21
C LEU A 35 22.47 -2.95 -3.66
N GLN A 36 22.36 -4.18 -4.14
CA GLN A 36 22.60 -4.45 -5.56
C GLN A 36 21.80 -3.48 -6.42
N GLN A 37 22.40 -2.93 -7.48
CA GLN A 37 21.71 -1.96 -8.35
C GLN A 37 20.50 -2.54 -9.07
N PHE A 38 20.48 -3.86 -9.29
CA PHE A 38 19.39 -4.58 -9.95
C PHE A 38 19.04 -5.86 -9.18
N ILE A 39 17.73 -6.13 -9.07
CA ILE A 39 17.16 -7.37 -8.55
C ILE A 39 16.37 -8.00 -9.70
N PHE A 40 16.80 -9.19 -10.17
CA PHE A 40 16.19 -9.85 -11.33
C PHE A 40 16.09 -8.97 -12.59
N GLY A 41 17.10 -8.13 -12.84
CA GLY A 41 17.12 -7.22 -14.00
C GLY A 41 16.25 -5.97 -13.83
N ILE A 42 15.60 -5.77 -12.69
CA ILE A 42 14.79 -4.57 -12.37
C ILE A 42 15.60 -3.67 -11.44
N PRO A 43 15.65 -2.35 -11.66
CA PRO A 43 16.31 -1.43 -10.76
C PRO A 43 15.80 -1.58 -9.32
N THR A 44 16.71 -1.66 -8.35
CA THR A 44 16.38 -1.94 -6.94
C THR A 44 15.44 -0.91 -6.35
N ASP A 45 15.55 0.37 -6.71
CA ASP A 45 14.66 1.44 -6.27
C ASP A 45 13.20 1.16 -6.68
N LYS A 46 12.96 0.64 -7.89
CA LYS A 46 11.61 0.27 -8.37
C LYS A 46 11.04 -0.91 -7.57
N VAL A 47 11.87 -1.89 -7.25
CA VAL A 47 11.47 -3.03 -6.39
C VAL A 47 11.09 -2.52 -5.00
N ILE A 48 11.83 -1.55 -4.45
CA ILE A 48 11.51 -0.94 -3.15
C ILE A 48 10.15 -0.22 -3.22
N HIS A 49 9.92 0.62 -4.23
CA HIS A 49 8.64 1.32 -4.42
C HIS A 49 7.46 0.36 -4.55
N PHE A 50 7.59 -0.67 -5.38
CA PHE A 50 6.57 -1.72 -5.51
C PHE A 50 6.28 -2.41 -4.17
N THR A 51 7.32 -2.84 -3.47
CA THR A 51 7.20 -3.57 -2.19
C THR A 51 6.61 -2.70 -1.09
N MET A 52 6.94 -1.40 -1.08
CA MET A 52 6.37 -0.46 -0.11
C MET A 52 4.86 -0.30 -0.27
N PHE A 53 4.34 -0.25 -1.50
CA PHE A 53 2.93 0.00 -1.75
C PHE A 53 2.07 -1.27 -1.84
N LEU A 54 2.68 -2.45 -1.98
CA LEU A 54 1.95 -3.73 -2.04
C LEU A 54 1.11 -4.03 -0.80
N PRO A 55 1.58 -3.83 0.45
CA PRO A 55 0.78 -4.10 1.64
C PRO A 55 -0.37 -3.10 1.85
N TYR A 56 -0.32 -1.93 1.21
CA TYR A 56 -1.26 -0.84 1.45
C TYR A 56 -2.74 -1.27 1.30
N PRO A 57 -3.20 -1.83 0.17
CA PRO A 57 -4.62 -2.18 0.02
C PRO A 57 -5.07 -3.24 1.02
N ILE A 58 -4.18 -4.18 1.33
CA ILE A 58 -4.46 -5.29 2.26
C ILE A 58 -4.69 -4.74 3.67
N LEU A 59 -3.73 -3.95 4.17
CA LEU A 59 -3.80 -3.39 5.52
C LEU A 59 -4.93 -2.36 5.65
N ALA A 60 -5.14 -1.51 4.65
CA ALA A 60 -6.24 -0.57 4.62
C ALA A 60 -7.59 -1.28 4.67
N TYR A 61 -7.77 -2.33 3.85
CA TYR A 61 -9.02 -3.09 3.85
C TYR A 61 -9.27 -3.81 5.18
N ILE A 62 -8.28 -4.46 5.76
CA ILE A 62 -8.43 -5.14 7.06
C ILE A 62 -8.79 -4.15 8.17
N SER A 63 -8.24 -2.93 8.12
CA SER A 63 -8.47 -1.87 9.10
C SER A 63 -9.84 -1.22 8.99
N PHE A 64 -10.29 -0.96 7.76
CA PHE A 64 -11.50 -0.16 7.48
C PHE A 64 -12.61 -0.91 6.76
N ARG A 65 -12.53 -2.24 6.68
CA ARG A 65 -13.54 -3.04 6.00
C ARG A 65 -14.95 -2.72 6.51
N PRO A 66 -15.95 -2.67 5.60
CA PRO A 66 -17.33 -2.49 5.99
C PRO A 66 -17.84 -3.65 6.86
N ASP A 67 -18.64 -3.33 7.86
CA ASP A 67 -19.31 -4.35 8.71
C ASP A 67 -20.55 -4.97 8.02
N ARG A 68 -20.99 -4.39 6.89
CA ARG A 68 -22.12 -4.87 6.08
C ARG A 68 -21.69 -6.05 5.21
N LYS A 69 -22.60 -7.02 5.02
CA LYS A 69 -22.32 -8.28 4.31
C LYS A 69 -22.39 -8.21 2.78
N GLY A 70 -22.87 -7.12 2.21
CA GLY A 70 -23.07 -7.00 0.75
C GLY A 70 -21.73 -6.93 -0.03
N MET A 71 -21.56 -7.79 -1.03
CA MET A 71 -20.37 -7.80 -1.90
C MET A 71 -20.09 -6.44 -2.49
N SER A 72 -21.10 -5.74 -2.98
CA SER A 72 -20.96 -4.43 -3.63
C SER A 72 -20.29 -3.40 -2.72
N ILE A 73 -20.59 -3.39 -1.43
CA ILE A 73 -20.00 -2.43 -0.49
C ILE A 73 -18.52 -2.70 -0.25
N HIS A 74 -18.10 -3.98 -0.26
CA HIS A 74 -16.69 -4.34 -0.16
C HIS A 74 -15.91 -3.97 -1.42
N LEU A 75 -16.52 -4.10 -2.60
CA LEU A 75 -15.91 -3.67 -3.86
C LEU A 75 -15.79 -2.15 -3.94
N ILE A 76 -16.79 -1.40 -3.48
CA ILE A 76 -16.74 0.06 -3.39
C ILE A 76 -15.64 0.49 -2.40
N ALA A 77 -15.52 -0.17 -1.25
CA ALA A 77 -14.46 0.10 -0.30
C ALA A 77 -13.07 -0.16 -0.90
N LEU A 78 -12.90 -1.25 -1.66
CA LEU A 78 -11.65 -1.56 -2.35
C LEU A 78 -11.34 -0.49 -3.41
N ALA A 79 -12.32 -0.07 -4.20
CA ALA A 79 -12.14 1.01 -5.19
C ALA A 79 -11.71 2.32 -4.52
N ALA A 80 -12.32 2.69 -3.38
CA ALA A 80 -11.93 3.87 -2.61
C ALA A 80 -10.50 3.74 -2.06
N ILE A 81 -10.10 2.57 -1.57
CA ILE A 81 -8.74 2.29 -1.10
C ILE A 81 -7.73 2.48 -2.24
N ILE A 82 -8.01 1.96 -3.43
CA ILE A 82 -7.15 2.13 -4.61
C ILE A 82 -7.03 3.62 -4.98
N ALA A 83 -8.14 4.35 -5.02
CA ALA A 83 -8.14 5.77 -5.34
C ALA A 83 -7.31 6.59 -4.34
N VAL A 84 -7.49 6.37 -3.05
CA VAL A 84 -6.72 7.02 -1.99
C VAL A 84 -5.23 6.65 -2.08
N GLY A 85 -4.90 5.39 -2.31
CA GLY A 85 -3.52 4.94 -2.48
C GLY A 85 -2.83 5.57 -3.68
N THR A 86 -3.54 5.70 -4.80
CA THR A 86 -3.03 6.38 -6.00
C THR A 86 -2.78 7.86 -5.72
N ALA A 87 -3.71 8.56 -5.07
CA ALA A 87 -3.55 9.95 -4.69
C ALA A 87 -2.38 10.13 -3.69
N MET A 88 -2.24 9.24 -2.73
CA MET A 88 -1.13 9.22 -1.78
C MET A 88 0.21 9.01 -2.50
N SER A 89 0.28 8.10 -3.46
CA SER A 89 1.48 7.89 -4.28
C SER A 89 1.89 9.15 -5.04
N MET A 90 0.94 9.84 -5.67
CA MET A 90 1.20 11.12 -6.34
C MET A 90 1.70 12.18 -5.36
N GLY A 91 1.11 12.25 -4.17
CA GLY A 91 1.51 13.18 -3.12
C GLY A 91 2.94 12.92 -2.64
N VAL A 92 3.30 11.66 -2.43
CA VAL A 92 4.65 11.24 -2.02
C VAL A 92 5.68 11.67 -3.06
N GLU A 93 5.45 11.42 -4.35
CA GLU A 93 6.37 11.83 -5.43
C GLU A 93 6.59 13.36 -5.45
N ARG A 94 5.53 14.14 -5.28
CA ARG A 94 5.63 15.61 -5.23
C ARG A 94 6.38 16.09 -3.99
N LEU A 95 6.16 15.49 -2.84
CA LEU A 95 6.88 15.81 -1.60
C LEU A 95 8.36 15.43 -1.70
N GLN A 96 8.70 14.34 -2.37
CA GLN A 96 10.08 13.93 -2.62
C GLN A 96 10.83 14.95 -3.48
N ILE A 97 10.17 15.53 -4.49
CA ILE A 97 10.75 16.64 -5.30
C ILE A 97 11.03 17.85 -4.39
N ALA A 98 10.08 18.23 -3.54
CA ALA A 98 10.27 19.34 -2.60
C ALA A 98 11.40 19.08 -1.60
N ALA A 99 11.68 17.81 -1.27
CA ALA A 99 12.79 17.37 -0.42
C ALA A 99 14.14 17.27 -1.18
N GLY A 100 14.21 17.72 -2.43
CA GLY A 100 15.44 17.75 -3.23
C GLY A 100 15.78 16.44 -3.95
N ARG A 101 14.82 15.50 -4.07
CA ARG A 101 14.98 14.29 -4.89
C ARG A 101 14.57 14.54 -6.34
N ASN A 102 15.23 13.84 -7.25
CA ASN A 102 14.85 13.90 -8.67
C ASN A 102 13.52 13.17 -8.88
N TYR A 103 12.65 13.77 -9.71
CA TYR A 103 11.41 13.15 -10.14
C TYR A 103 11.71 12.00 -11.12
N ASP A 104 11.15 10.83 -10.81
CA ASP A 104 11.14 9.69 -11.73
C ASP A 104 9.72 9.11 -11.83
N ILE A 105 9.09 9.31 -13.00
CA ILE A 105 7.74 8.78 -13.26
C ILE A 105 7.66 7.25 -13.11
N LYS A 106 8.78 6.55 -13.28
CA LYS A 106 8.85 5.09 -13.10
C LYS A 106 8.66 4.69 -11.64
N ASP A 107 9.04 5.54 -10.68
CA ASP A 107 8.76 5.31 -9.26
C ASP A 107 7.26 5.32 -8.99
N PHE A 108 6.55 6.29 -9.57
CA PHE A 108 5.10 6.33 -9.53
C PHE A 108 4.46 5.07 -10.13
N TYR A 109 4.92 4.62 -11.28
CA TYR A 109 4.42 3.38 -11.88
C TYR A 109 4.71 2.14 -11.02
N ALA A 110 5.86 2.07 -10.37
CA ALA A 110 6.19 1.00 -9.44
C ALA A 110 5.26 1.00 -8.21
N ASN A 111 4.93 2.18 -7.67
CA ASN A 111 3.96 2.35 -6.60
C ASN A 111 2.57 1.84 -7.03
N ILE A 112 2.10 2.24 -8.21
CA ILE A 112 0.81 1.81 -8.77
C ILE A 112 0.77 0.30 -9.00
N ALA A 113 1.84 -0.28 -9.51
CA ALA A 113 1.97 -1.74 -9.67
C ALA A 113 1.86 -2.47 -8.31
N GLY A 114 2.47 -1.94 -7.27
CA GLY A 114 2.34 -2.44 -5.89
C GLY A 114 0.90 -2.37 -5.39
N ILE A 115 0.24 -1.22 -5.55
CA ILE A 115 -1.17 -1.04 -5.19
C ILE A 115 -2.06 -2.04 -5.96
N ALA A 116 -1.85 -2.20 -7.26
CA ALA A 116 -2.62 -3.14 -8.08
C ALA A 116 -2.44 -4.58 -7.61
N ALA A 117 -1.21 -5.02 -7.35
CA ALA A 117 -0.94 -6.36 -6.82
C ALA A 117 -1.58 -6.58 -5.45
N GLY A 118 -1.46 -5.62 -4.53
CA GLY A 118 -2.12 -5.65 -3.22
C GLY A 118 -3.65 -5.65 -3.33
N ALA A 119 -4.21 -4.92 -4.30
CA ALA A 119 -5.65 -4.91 -4.56
C ALA A 119 -6.16 -6.26 -5.07
N VAL A 120 -5.41 -6.94 -5.93
CA VAL A 120 -5.75 -8.31 -6.37
C VAL A 120 -5.78 -9.28 -5.18
N ILE A 121 -4.78 -9.23 -4.31
CA ILE A 121 -4.75 -10.04 -3.08
C ILE A 121 -5.95 -9.71 -2.19
N THR A 122 -6.26 -8.43 -2.02
CA THR A 122 -7.41 -7.97 -1.24
C THR A 122 -8.73 -8.46 -1.83
N LEU A 123 -8.88 -8.43 -3.15
CA LEU A 123 -10.05 -8.96 -3.84
C LEU A 123 -10.22 -10.48 -3.59
N ILE A 124 -9.14 -11.24 -3.63
CA ILE A 124 -9.15 -12.67 -3.31
C ILE A 124 -9.64 -12.88 -1.85
N ILE A 125 -9.16 -12.08 -0.91
CA ILE A 125 -9.59 -12.12 0.49
C ILE A 125 -11.09 -11.82 0.60
N ILE A 126 -11.61 -10.81 -0.09
CA ILE A 126 -13.03 -10.44 -0.11
C ILE A 126 -13.87 -11.61 -0.62
N LEU A 127 -13.48 -12.19 -1.76
CA LEU A 127 -14.21 -13.29 -2.38
C LEU A 127 -14.21 -14.56 -1.52
N ALA A 128 -13.07 -14.90 -0.93
CA ALA A 128 -12.93 -16.04 -0.04
C ALA A 128 -13.85 -15.89 1.21
N ARG A 129 -13.84 -14.72 1.83
CA ARG A 129 -14.71 -14.43 3.00
C ARG A 129 -16.17 -14.49 2.64
N HIS A 130 -16.56 -13.91 1.50
CA HIS A 130 -17.95 -13.93 1.06
C HIS A 130 -18.49 -15.35 0.80
N ARG A 131 -17.63 -16.28 0.38
CA ARG A 131 -17.99 -17.69 0.24
C ARG A 131 -18.20 -18.39 1.58
N LEU A 132 -17.40 -18.04 2.59
CA LEU A 132 -17.48 -18.64 3.92
C LEU A 132 -18.67 -18.13 4.74
N ASP A 133 -19.20 -16.96 4.41
CA ASP A 133 -20.35 -16.34 5.09
C ASP A 133 -21.71 -16.76 4.49
N LYS A 134 -21.72 -17.61 3.44
CA LYS A 134 -22.92 -18.21 2.82
C LYS A 134 -23.21 -19.59 3.37
#